data_84572cbe7b49b792fac9e868c1d83382
#
_entry.id   84572cbe7b49b792fac9e868c1d83382
#
_cell.length_a   1.000
_cell.length_b   1.000
_cell.length_c   1.000
_cell.angle_alpha   90.00
_cell.angle_beta   90.00
_cell.angle_gamma   90.00
#
_symmetry.space_group_name_H-M   'P 1'
#
loop_
_entity.id
_entity.type
_entity.pdbx_description
1 polymer ?
#
loop_
_entity_poly.entity_id
_entity_poly.type
_entity_poly.pdbx_seq_one_letter_code
_entity_poly.pdbx_strand_id
1 'polypeptide(L)'
;MRIATILFTYARPKHTRRTLDALAKNTLHPTKLYIFQDGIKANTNIDDWKSVSNIIKNVSWSNTEVHISNVNKGLAESIVWGISRVLQENDAVIVLEDDCVTHPQFMEYMLGCLEKYENEEKVFSVNGFSWPVDVEANGYDAFFMGRTSSWGWATWKNRWKLYEEDYLLLKKIKNDKVSREQFEIWGQDLESYLKGNIDGKCNSWAIFWALQCIKRGGFCPTPYESLIINIGFDGSGVHCGTGKLNIRTRAKDDLSELKLPEHIAFPKNYETTFRDVFHYTLPEVKLRVYNQILLKWLKLRQEGKGIGDHLQREHIQNVSIWGKGDICKLLISELKDEINICSIIESQPNTKSYQGIKVISAEEIPDEVQLIIVIPIYDYDLVSQKINGKIKLCGIDKILDDIEMEKF
;
A
#
# COMPACT_ATOMS: atom_id res chain seq x y z
N MET A 1 -1.54 -22.97 22.69
CA MET A 1 -1.04 -21.58 22.47
C MET A 1 -2.17 -20.58 22.70
N ARG A 2 -1.93 -19.50 23.47
CA ARG A 2 -2.88 -18.39 23.67
C ARG A 2 -2.61 -17.35 22.60
N ILE A 3 -3.60 -17.12 21.73
CA ILE A 3 -3.49 -16.18 20.60
C ILE A 3 -4.47 -15.03 20.83
N ALA A 4 -3.97 -13.80 20.72
CA ALA A 4 -4.79 -12.59 20.79
C ALA A 4 -4.80 -11.87 19.44
N THR A 5 -5.90 -11.22 19.11
CA THR A 5 -5.97 -10.29 17.98
C THR A 5 -5.87 -8.86 18.50
N ILE A 6 -5.13 -8.02 17.79
CA ILE A 6 -4.94 -6.61 18.10
C ILE A 6 -5.41 -5.77 16.92
N LEU A 7 -6.19 -4.73 17.21
CA LEU A 7 -6.58 -3.71 16.24
C LEU A 7 -6.08 -2.35 16.73
N PHE A 8 -5.26 -1.68 15.92
CA PHE A 8 -4.83 -0.30 16.16
C PHE A 8 -5.73 0.68 15.41
N THR A 9 -6.19 1.72 16.12
CA THR A 9 -7.11 2.74 15.60
C THR A 9 -6.67 4.14 16.01
N TYR A 10 -7.20 5.16 15.30
CA TYR A 10 -6.95 6.55 15.69
C TYR A 10 -8.19 7.43 15.50
N ALA A 11 -8.36 8.06 14.33
CA ALA A 11 -9.39 9.06 14.04
C ALA A 11 -10.00 8.87 12.63
N ARG A 12 -10.16 7.62 12.19
CA ARG A 12 -10.76 7.25 10.89
C ARG A 12 -12.02 6.38 11.09
N PRO A 13 -13.18 6.98 11.46
CA PRO A 13 -14.36 6.20 11.87
C PRO A 13 -14.92 5.30 10.76
N LYS A 14 -14.88 5.72 9.49
CA LYS A 14 -15.33 4.90 8.36
C LYS A 14 -14.44 3.69 8.13
N HIS A 15 -13.12 3.86 8.22
CA HIS A 15 -12.14 2.78 8.09
C HIS A 15 -12.28 1.79 9.23
N THR A 16 -12.25 2.29 10.49
CA THR A 16 -12.41 1.48 11.70
C THR A 16 -13.69 0.63 11.65
N ARG A 17 -14.82 1.22 11.23
CA ARG A 17 -16.09 0.50 11.05
C ARG A 17 -15.97 -0.61 10.03
N ARG A 18 -15.44 -0.32 8.85
CA ARG A 18 -15.31 -1.31 7.76
C ARG A 18 -14.39 -2.47 8.15
N THR A 19 -13.29 -2.19 8.85
CA THR A 19 -12.36 -3.22 9.33
C THR A 19 -13.01 -4.10 10.39
N LEU A 20 -13.70 -3.52 11.38
CA LEU A 20 -14.43 -4.27 12.40
C LEU A 20 -15.58 -5.10 11.81
N ASP A 21 -16.36 -4.53 10.88
CA ASP A 21 -17.46 -5.23 10.21
C ASP A 21 -16.93 -6.41 9.36
N ALA A 22 -15.75 -6.27 8.75
CA ALA A 22 -15.12 -7.35 8.01
C ALA A 22 -14.59 -8.44 8.97
N LEU A 23 -13.94 -8.06 10.06
CA LEU A 23 -13.45 -9.00 11.06
C LEU A 23 -14.58 -9.77 11.74
N ALA A 24 -15.72 -9.12 11.98
CA ALA A 24 -16.94 -9.78 12.52
C ALA A 24 -17.56 -10.80 11.55
N LYS A 25 -17.24 -10.74 10.26
CA LYS A 25 -17.72 -11.68 9.23
C LYS A 25 -16.75 -12.83 8.97
N ASN A 26 -15.66 -12.91 9.72
CA ASN A 26 -14.73 -14.01 9.59
C ASN A 26 -15.38 -15.34 10.05
N THR A 27 -15.01 -16.44 9.39
CA THR A 27 -15.47 -17.80 9.71
C THR A 27 -15.08 -18.21 11.14
N LEU A 28 -13.94 -17.71 11.60
CA LEU A 28 -13.48 -17.83 12.99
C LEU A 28 -13.34 -16.45 13.61
N HIS A 29 -13.82 -16.28 14.83
CA HIS A 29 -13.68 -15.02 15.55
C HIS A 29 -12.45 -15.03 16.47
N PRO A 30 -11.86 -13.84 16.75
CA PRO A 30 -10.85 -13.71 17.81
C PRO A 30 -11.37 -14.22 19.16
N THR A 31 -10.60 -15.08 19.82
CA THR A 31 -10.89 -15.48 21.20
C THR A 31 -10.74 -14.33 22.19
N LYS A 32 -9.80 -13.44 21.92
CA LYS A 32 -9.58 -12.18 22.64
C LYS A 32 -9.18 -11.10 21.63
N LEU A 33 -9.89 -9.98 21.62
CA LEU A 33 -9.63 -8.83 20.79
C LEU A 33 -9.19 -7.64 21.66
N TYR A 34 -7.97 -7.17 21.47
CA TYR A 34 -7.49 -5.93 22.05
C TYR A 34 -7.63 -4.81 21.02
N ILE A 35 -8.24 -3.69 21.40
CA ILE A 35 -8.36 -2.52 20.53
C ILE A 35 -7.65 -1.36 21.19
N PHE A 36 -6.64 -0.83 20.51
CA PHE A 36 -5.90 0.33 20.95
C PHE A 36 -6.31 1.56 20.13
N GLN A 37 -6.67 2.64 20.81
CA GLN A 37 -6.88 3.94 20.20
C GLN A 37 -5.83 4.91 20.73
N ASP A 38 -5.04 5.50 19.84
CA ASP A 38 -4.03 6.49 20.25
C ASP A 38 -4.66 7.82 20.66
N GLY A 39 -3.95 8.57 21.50
CA GLY A 39 -4.40 9.85 22.04
C GLY A 39 -4.51 10.96 20.98
N ILE A 40 -5.18 12.04 21.33
CA ILE A 40 -5.40 13.21 20.47
C ILE A 40 -4.07 13.98 20.29
N LYS A 41 -3.79 14.44 19.06
CA LYS A 41 -2.73 15.42 18.75
C LYS A 41 -3.34 16.73 18.24
N ALA A 42 -2.56 17.80 18.17
CA ALA A 42 -3.04 19.16 17.90
C ALA A 42 -3.96 19.29 16.67
N ASN A 43 -3.71 18.56 15.61
CA ASN A 43 -4.46 18.63 14.34
C ASN A 43 -5.50 17.51 14.18
N THR A 44 -5.89 16.82 15.27
CA THR A 44 -6.89 15.76 15.21
C THR A 44 -8.29 16.33 15.06
N ASN A 45 -9.08 15.78 14.14
CA ASN A 45 -10.53 15.98 14.15
C ASN A 45 -11.10 15.26 15.40
N ILE A 46 -11.53 16.05 16.39
CA ILE A 46 -12.00 15.54 17.69
C ILE A 46 -13.28 14.72 17.54
N ASP A 47 -14.18 15.10 16.60
CA ASP A 47 -15.44 14.40 16.39
C ASP A 47 -15.21 13.03 15.74
N ASP A 48 -14.27 12.93 14.79
CA ASP A 48 -13.86 11.68 14.21
C ASP A 48 -13.20 10.77 15.27
N TRP A 49 -12.32 11.32 16.09
CA TRP A 49 -11.66 10.59 17.18
C TRP A 49 -12.69 10.05 18.18
N LYS A 50 -13.66 10.87 18.62
CA LYS A 50 -14.77 10.45 19.49
C LYS A 50 -15.65 9.41 18.84
N SER A 51 -15.90 9.54 17.54
CA SER A 51 -16.67 8.56 16.77
C SER A 51 -15.98 7.20 16.76
N VAL A 52 -14.65 7.15 16.58
CA VAL A 52 -13.86 5.91 16.71
C VAL A 52 -14.00 5.34 18.13
N SER A 53 -13.84 6.18 19.18
CA SER A 53 -14.00 5.74 20.58
C SER A 53 -15.36 5.09 20.82
N ASN A 54 -16.43 5.66 20.26
CA ASN A 54 -17.78 5.10 20.36
C ASN A 54 -17.91 3.76 19.60
N ILE A 55 -17.34 3.67 18.40
CA ILE A 55 -17.37 2.43 17.60
C ILE A 55 -16.71 1.30 18.34
N ILE A 56 -15.48 1.50 18.83
CA ILE A 56 -14.69 0.43 19.47
C ILE A 56 -15.24 -0.03 20.81
N LYS A 57 -15.85 0.88 21.59
CA LYS A 57 -16.51 0.54 22.87
C LYS A 57 -17.77 -0.29 22.71
N ASN A 58 -18.39 -0.26 21.54
CA ASN A 58 -19.63 -0.99 21.24
C ASN A 58 -19.39 -2.32 20.49
N VAL A 59 -18.14 -2.80 20.42
CA VAL A 59 -17.85 -4.14 19.88
C VAL A 59 -18.32 -5.20 20.86
N SER A 60 -19.32 -6.00 20.47
CA SER A 60 -19.96 -7.00 21.33
C SER A 60 -19.88 -8.45 20.80
N TRP A 61 -19.39 -8.63 19.57
CA TRP A 61 -19.30 -9.94 18.93
C TRP A 61 -18.02 -10.73 19.26
N SER A 62 -17.12 -10.17 20.03
CA SER A 62 -15.89 -10.80 20.53
C SER A 62 -15.62 -10.41 21.96
N ASN A 63 -14.81 -11.22 22.67
CA ASN A 63 -14.26 -10.84 23.99
C ASN A 63 -13.25 -9.70 23.80
N THR A 64 -13.75 -8.47 23.91
CA THR A 64 -13.02 -7.25 23.54
C THR A 64 -12.53 -6.49 24.75
N GLU A 65 -11.28 -6.02 24.69
CA GLU A 65 -10.67 -5.12 25.66
C GLU A 65 -10.17 -3.86 24.95
N VAL A 66 -10.67 -2.69 25.38
CA VAL A 66 -10.41 -1.41 24.72
C VAL A 66 -9.45 -0.57 25.55
N HIS A 67 -8.37 -0.11 24.93
CA HIS A 67 -7.38 0.79 25.50
C HIS A 67 -7.35 2.11 24.74
N ILE A 68 -7.76 3.19 25.40
CA ILE A 68 -7.71 4.54 24.84
C ILE A 68 -6.59 5.30 25.54
N SER A 69 -5.59 5.74 24.78
CA SER A 69 -4.46 6.48 25.31
C SER A 69 -4.84 7.94 25.60
N ASN A 70 -4.39 8.45 26.75
CA ASN A 70 -4.54 9.86 27.08
C ASN A 70 -3.51 10.76 26.37
N VAL A 71 -2.47 10.17 25.83
CA VAL A 71 -1.36 10.87 25.14
C VAL A 71 -1.21 10.30 23.74
N ASN A 72 -0.97 11.14 22.75
CA ASN A 72 -0.62 10.67 21.42
C ASN A 72 0.83 10.17 21.41
N LYS A 73 1.01 8.88 21.14
CA LYS A 73 2.31 8.21 21.02
C LYS A 73 2.82 8.18 19.58
N GLY A 74 1.91 8.37 18.64
CA GLY A 74 2.16 8.10 17.22
C GLY A 74 2.06 6.61 16.87
N LEU A 75 1.97 6.33 15.57
CA LEU A 75 1.69 4.99 15.07
C LEU A 75 2.75 3.96 15.51
N ALA A 76 4.03 4.25 15.29
CA ALA A 76 5.11 3.29 15.53
C ALA A 76 5.19 2.90 17.02
N GLU A 77 5.22 3.87 17.92
CA GLU A 77 5.29 3.61 19.36
C GLU A 77 4.03 2.88 19.85
N SER A 78 2.84 3.27 19.36
CA SER A 78 1.57 2.61 19.72
C SER A 78 1.57 1.14 19.35
N ILE A 79 2.04 0.79 18.15
CA ILE A 79 2.11 -0.59 17.66
C ILE A 79 3.13 -1.40 18.48
N VAL A 80 4.35 -0.91 18.63
CA VAL A 80 5.42 -1.62 19.37
C VAL A 80 5.01 -1.84 20.83
N TRP A 81 4.48 -0.81 21.47
CA TRP A 81 4.02 -0.88 22.85
C TRP A 81 2.84 -1.85 23.00
N GLY A 82 1.81 -1.72 22.15
CA GLY A 82 0.60 -2.54 22.22
C GLY A 82 0.89 -4.03 22.01
N ILE A 83 1.68 -4.38 21.00
CA ILE A 83 2.10 -5.76 20.73
C ILE A 83 2.89 -6.31 21.93
N SER A 84 3.88 -5.55 22.41
CA SER A 84 4.72 -5.97 23.53
C SER A 84 3.92 -6.18 24.81
N ARG A 85 2.91 -5.33 25.07
CA ARG A 85 1.99 -5.43 26.20
C ARG A 85 1.13 -6.69 26.12
N VAL A 86 0.50 -6.96 24.98
CA VAL A 86 -0.38 -8.11 24.78
C VAL A 86 0.39 -9.43 24.83
N LEU A 87 1.61 -9.46 24.32
CA LEU A 87 2.50 -10.64 24.38
C LEU A 87 3.04 -10.94 25.77
N GLN A 88 2.83 -10.10 26.79
CA GLN A 88 3.12 -10.49 28.17
C GLN A 88 2.24 -11.64 28.62
N GLU A 89 0.97 -11.67 28.21
CA GLU A 89 -0.06 -12.61 28.65
C GLU A 89 -0.42 -13.65 27.57
N ASN A 90 0.03 -13.45 26.32
CA ASN A 90 -0.27 -14.30 25.17
C ASN A 90 1.00 -14.85 24.52
N ASP A 91 0.87 -15.95 23.80
CA ASP A 91 1.99 -16.65 23.15
C ASP A 91 2.20 -16.16 21.72
N ALA A 92 1.14 -15.67 21.07
CA ALA A 92 1.16 -15.10 19.73
C ALA A 92 0.10 -14.00 19.58
N VAL A 93 0.30 -13.16 18.55
CA VAL A 93 -0.64 -12.08 18.19
C VAL A 93 -0.91 -12.05 16.70
N ILE A 94 -2.16 -11.69 16.36
CA ILE A 94 -2.61 -11.29 15.02
C ILE A 94 -2.82 -9.78 15.08
N VAL A 95 -2.24 -9.01 14.16
CA VAL A 95 -2.20 -7.54 14.22
C VAL A 95 -2.85 -6.94 12.99
N LEU A 96 -3.77 -6.00 13.23
CA LEU A 96 -4.50 -5.23 12.23
C LEU A 96 -4.38 -3.73 12.51
N GLU A 97 -4.40 -2.93 11.46
CA GLU A 97 -4.65 -1.48 11.49
C GLU A 97 -6.07 -1.19 11.01
N ASP A 98 -6.58 0.00 11.29
CA ASP A 98 -7.98 0.36 11.03
C ASP A 98 -8.37 0.45 9.54
N ASP A 99 -7.40 0.31 8.62
CA ASP A 99 -7.59 0.25 7.16
C ASP A 99 -7.40 -1.15 6.57
N CYS A 100 -7.22 -2.17 7.38
CA CYS A 100 -7.01 -3.57 6.96
C CYS A 100 -8.35 -4.34 6.91
N VAL A 101 -9.05 -4.28 5.78
CA VAL A 101 -10.31 -5.02 5.57
C VAL A 101 -10.01 -6.48 5.28
N THR A 102 -10.47 -7.39 6.15
CA THR A 102 -10.17 -8.82 6.09
C THR A 102 -11.12 -9.58 5.15
N HIS A 103 -10.59 -10.64 4.50
CA HIS A 103 -11.39 -11.71 3.90
C HIS A 103 -12.06 -12.56 4.99
N PRO A 104 -13.22 -13.21 4.76
CA PRO A 104 -13.85 -14.07 5.77
C PRO A 104 -12.99 -15.20 6.34
N GLN A 105 -12.03 -15.72 5.58
CA GLN A 105 -11.08 -16.75 6.04
C GLN A 105 -9.76 -16.20 6.60
N PHE A 106 -9.63 -14.90 6.79
CA PHE A 106 -8.39 -14.31 7.31
C PHE A 106 -7.99 -14.88 8.68
N MET A 107 -8.94 -14.96 9.62
CA MET A 107 -8.67 -15.51 10.95
C MET A 107 -8.32 -16.99 10.88
N GLU A 108 -9.02 -17.77 10.07
CA GLU A 108 -8.73 -19.19 9.84
C GLU A 108 -7.29 -19.40 9.36
N TYR A 109 -6.88 -18.63 8.34
CA TYR A 109 -5.52 -18.66 7.80
C TYR A 109 -4.46 -18.28 8.85
N MET A 110 -4.69 -17.18 9.60
CA MET A 110 -3.74 -16.71 10.60
C MET A 110 -3.57 -17.73 11.74
N LEU A 111 -4.68 -18.27 12.26
CA LEU A 111 -4.65 -19.29 13.31
C LEU A 111 -3.99 -20.57 12.83
N GLY A 112 -4.35 -21.05 11.63
CA GLY A 112 -3.74 -22.24 11.05
C GLY A 112 -2.24 -22.12 10.85
N CYS A 113 -1.76 -20.96 10.35
CA CYS A 113 -0.33 -20.69 10.22
C CYS A 113 0.38 -20.62 11.58
N LEU A 114 -0.21 -19.91 12.55
CA LEU A 114 0.36 -19.78 13.89
C LEU A 114 0.50 -21.16 14.57
N GLU A 115 -0.49 -22.04 14.45
CA GLU A 115 -0.46 -23.38 15.01
C GLU A 115 0.51 -24.30 14.28
N LYS A 116 0.44 -24.33 12.93
CA LYS A 116 1.26 -25.20 12.10
C LYS A 116 2.75 -24.90 12.23
N TYR A 117 3.12 -23.64 12.29
CA TYR A 117 4.53 -23.22 12.25
C TYR A 117 5.07 -22.74 13.61
N GLU A 118 4.37 -23.01 14.73
CA GLU A 118 4.79 -22.60 16.08
C GLU A 118 6.25 -23.00 16.40
N ASN A 119 6.59 -24.25 16.08
CA ASN A 119 7.90 -24.85 16.38
C ASN A 119 8.93 -24.68 15.25
N GLU A 120 8.58 -23.98 14.19
CA GLU A 120 9.44 -23.75 13.04
C GLU A 120 10.21 -22.42 13.22
N GLU A 121 11.37 -22.46 13.83
CA GLU A 121 12.15 -21.26 14.18
C GLU A 121 12.48 -20.37 12.97
N LYS A 122 12.54 -20.95 11.77
CA LYS A 122 12.73 -20.21 10.52
C LYS A 122 11.52 -19.40 10.10
N VAL A 123 10.31 -19.73 10.57
CA VAL A 123 9.10 -18.95 10.29
C VAL A 123 9.03 -17.79 11.27
N PHE A 124 9.19 -16.58 10.74
CA PHE A 124 9.40 -15.38 11.53
C PHE A 124 8.10 -14.60 11.79
N SER A 125 7.26 -14.50 10.77
CA SER A 125 5.98 -13.78 10.82
C SER A 125 5.01 -14.46 9.85
N VAL A 126 3.71 -14.21 9.97
CA VAL A 126 2.67 -14.63 9.02
C VAL A 126 2.11 -13.40 8.33
N ASN A 127 2.05 -13.39 7.00
CA ASN A 127 1.49 -12.30 6.22
C ASN A 127 0.05 -12.61 5.81
N GLY A 128 -0.87 -11.68 6.00
CA GLY A 128 -2.24 -11.78 5.44
C GLY A 128 -2.40 -11.06 4.12
N PHE A 129 -1.51 -10.11 3.87
CA PHE A 129 -1.41 -9.38 2.62
C PHE A 129 -0.45 -10.07 1.66
N SER A 130 -0.79 -10.08 0.36
CA SER A 130 0.09 -10.54 -0.70
C SER A 130 0.49 -9.39 -1.60
N TRP A 131 1.78 -9.35 -1.94
CA TRP A 131 2.28 -8.42 -2.95
C TRP A 131 1.81 -8.85 -4.36
N PRO A 132 1.79 -7.94 -5.35
CA PRO A 132 1.43 -8.24 -6.73
C PRO A 132 2.54 -9.04 -7.42
N VAL A 133 2.71 -10.28 -7.01
CA VAL A 133 3.68 -11.23 -7.56
C VAL A 133 2.94 -12.39 -8.22
N ASP A 134 3.42 -12.78 -9.39
CA ASP A 134 2.87 -13.95 -10.10
C ASP A 134 3.71 -15.17 -9.73
N VAL A 135 3.24 -15.93 -8.75
CA VAL A 135 3.86 -17.16 -8.24
C VAL A 135 2.87 -18.29 -8.40
N GLU A 136 3.30 -19.45 -8.91
CA GLU A 136 2.44 -20.62 -9.07
C GLU A 136 2.04 -21.24 -7.74
N ALA A 137 0.75 -21.52 -7.59
CA ALA A 137 0.17 -21.98 -6.32
C ALA A 137 0.55 -23.42 -5.92
N ASN A 138 1.02 -24.25 -6.84
CA ASN A 138 1.48 -25.63 -6.58
C ASN A 138 0.54 -26.48 -5.67
N GLY A 139 -0.77 -26.19 -5.71
CA GLY A 139 -1.79 -26.88 -4.92
C GLY A 139 -1.93 -26.43 -3.47
N TYR A 140 -1.25 -25.36 -3.06
CA TYR A 140 -1.40 -24.69 -1.75
C TYR A 140 -2.02 -23.31 -1.90
N ASP A 141 -2.55 -22.76 -0.82
CA ASP A 141 -3.11 -21.40 -0.77
C ASP A 141 -2.09 -20.35 -0.30
N ALA A 142 -0.89 -20.77 0.06
CA ALA A 142 0.20 -19.91 0.49
C ALA A 142 1.56 -20.37 -0.02
N PHE A 143 2.51 -19.47 -0.02
CA PHE A 143 3.93 -19.71 -0.29
C PHE A 143 4.78 -19.01 0.77
N PHE A 144 6.06 -19.35 0.84
CA PHE A 144 7.00 -18.68 1.74
C PHE A 144 7.76 -17.57 1.04
N MET A 145 7.89 -16.42 1.70
CA MET A 145 8.76 -15.33 1.28
C MET A 145 9.63 -14.86 2.45
N GLY A 146 10.73 -14.17 2.17
CA GLY A 146 11.69 -13.66 3.16
C GLY A 146 11.38 -12.24 3.65
N ARG A 147 10.13 -11.78 3.54
CA ARG A 147 9.72 -10.40 3.87
C ARG A 147 8.45 -10.41 4.71
N THR A 148 8.43 -9.62 5.78
CA THR A 148 7.24 -9.38 6.59
C THR A 148 6.33 -8.34 5.95
N SER A 149 5.00 -8.44 6.20
CA SER A 149 4.03 -7.40 5.91
C SER A 149 3.59 -6.69 7.20
N SER A 150 3.15 -5.44 7.09
CA SER A 150 2.48 -4.71 8.17
C SER A 150 0.96 -4.68 8.03
N TRP A 151 0.40 -5.17 6.93
CA TRP A 151 -1.03 -5.15 6.65
C TRP A 151 -1.68 -6.49 6.97
N GLY A 152 -2.25 -6.60 8.17
CA GLY A 152 -2.83 -7.85 8.65
C GLY A 152 -1.77 -8.97 8.70
N TRP A 153 -1.16 -9.13 9.83
CA TRP A 153 -0.03 -10.03 10.01
C TRP A 153 -0.06 -10.68 11.40
N ALA A 154 0.77 -11.69 11.61
CA ALA A 154 0.86 -12.36 12.90
C ALA A 154 2.29 -12.75 13.25
N THR A 155 2.56 -12.92 14.53
CA THR A 155 3.85 -13.43 15.02
C THR A 155 3.73 -13.99 16.43
N TRP A 156 4.77 -14.70 16.87
CA TRP A 156 4.90 -15.30 18.19
C TRP A 156 5.71 -14.44 19.14
N LYS A 157 5.49 -14.60 20.43
CA LYS A 157 6.20 -13.91 21.51
C LYS A 157 7.72 -14.05 21.42
N ASN A 158 8.21 -15.26 21.12
CA ASN A 158 9.64 -15.52 21.01
C ASN A 158 10.29 -14.86 19.78
N ARG A 159 9.53 -14.66 18.69
CA ARG A 159 10.00 -13.91 17.51
C ARG A 159 9.95 -12.41 17.78
N TRP A 160 8.85 -11.90 18.35
CA TRP A 160 8.72 -10.46 18.65
C TRP A 160 9.79 -9.94 19.62
N LYS A 161 10.32 -10.74 20.51
CA LYS A 161 11.47 -10.39 21.37
C LYS A 161 12.72 -9.99 20.59
N LEU A 162 12.78 -10.29 19.30
CA LEU A 162 13.89 -9.93 18.41
C LEU A 162 13.68 -8.56 17.74
N TYR A 163 12.54 -7.92 17.97
CA TYR A 163 12.29 -6.56 17.47
C TYR A 163 13.21 -5.58 18.19
N GLU A 164 13.90 -4.79 17.39
CA GLU A 164 14.82 -3.75 17.86
C GLU A 164 14.90 -2.64 16.82
N GLU A 165 14.79 -1.38 17.24
CA GLU A 165 15.00 -0.20 16.40
C GLU A 165 16.51 0.09 16.26
N ASP A 166 17.23 -0.77 15.56
CA ASP A 166 18.66 -0.66 15.32
C ASP A 166 18.93 0.00 13.96
N TYR A 167 19.22 1.27 13.97
CA TYR A 167 19.60 2.05 12.77
C TYR A 167 20.91 1.58 12.12
N LEU A 168 21.74 0.79 12.81
CA LEU A 168 22.95 0.18 12.27
C LEU A 168 22.70 -1.21 11.68
N LEU A 169 21.49 -1.75 11.83
CA LEU A 169 21.15 -3.11 11.40
C LEU A 169 21.39 -3.33 9.90
N LEU A 170 21.05 -2.36 9.07
CA LEU A 170 21.31 -2.44 7.63
C LEU A 170 22.79 -2.56 7.31
N LYS A 171 23.66 -1.81 8.01
CA LYS A 171 25.11 -1.93 7.86
C LYS A 171 25.62 -3.32 8.27
N LYS A 172 25.05 -3.88 9.36
CA LYS A 172 25.38 -5.24 9.81
C LYS A 172 24.96 -6.28 8.76
N ILE A 173 23.77 -6.14 8.17
CA ILE A 173 23.26 -7.00 7.08
C ILE A 173 24.18 -6.94 5.86
N LYS A 174 24.53 -5.75 5.39
CA LYS A 174 25.39 -5.56 4.21
C LYS A 174 26.81 -6.11 4.39
N ASN A 175 27.30 -6.18 5.63
CA ASN A 175 28.63 -6.73 5.95
C ASN A 175 28.64 -8.26 6.12
N ASP A 176 27.51 -8.89 6.28
CA ASP A 176 27.37 -10.35 6.35
C ASP A 176 26.89 -10.91 5.00
N LYS A 177 27.67 -11.85 4.44
CA LYS A 177 27.40 -12.38 3.09
C LYS A 177 26.00 -12.98 2.95
N VAL A 178 25.59 -13.81 3.91
CA VAL A 178 24.31 -14.53 3.85
C VAL A 178 23.13 -13.56 3.98
N SER A 179 23.16 -12.69 4.97
CA SER A 179 22.12 -11.69 5.17
C SER A 179 22.05 -10.68 4.01
N ARG A 180 23.18 -10.35 3.39
CA ARG A 180 23.23 -9.47 2.22
C ARG A 180 22.54 -10.10 1.01
N GLU A 181 22.76 -11.39 0.74
CA GLU A 181 22.09 -12.12 -0.33
C GLU A 181 20.56 -12.11 -0.11
N GLN A 182 20.10 -12.28 1.12
CA GLN A 182 18.69 -12.15 1.47
C GLN A 182 18.18 -10.72 1.29
N PHE A 183 18.94 -9.73 1.71
CA PHE A 183 18.59 -8.32 1.55
C PHE A 183 18.45 -7.91 0.08
N GLU A 184 19.29 -8.42 -0.80
CA GLU A 184 19.24 -8.18 -2.23
C GLU A 184 17.94 -8.71 -2.88
N ILE A 185 17.33 -9.73 -2.29
CA ILE A 185 16.04 -10.26 -2.79
C ILE A 185 14.86 -9.52 -2.16
N TRP A 186 14.93 -9.25 -0.84
CA TRP A 186 13.75 -8.91 -0.05
C TRP A 186 13.70 -7.48 0.48
N GLY A 187 14.78 -6.72 0.42
CA GLY A 187 14.90 -5.55 1.27
C GLY A 187 15.49 -4.30 0.65
N GLN A 188 15.77 -4.23 -0.64
CA GLN A 188 16.48 -3.08 -1.21
C GLN A 188 15.73 -1.76 -1.05
N ASP A 189 14.39 -1.77 -1.14
CA ASP A 189 13.53 -0.62 -0.87
C ASP A 189 13.64 -0.12 0.59
N LEU A 190 13.95 -1.02 1.55
CA LEU A 190 14.07 -0.67 2.97
C LEU A 190 15.19 0.32 3.26
N GLU A 191 16.19 0.40 2.39
CA GLU A 191 17.27 1.38 2.56
C GLU A 191 16.77 2.81 2.47
N SER A 192 15.90 3.09 1.49
CA SER A 192 15.30 4.41 1.32
C SER A 192 14.35 4.77 2.46
N TYR A 193 13.55 3.78 2.93
CA TYR A 193 12.66 3.96 4.08
C TYR A 193 13.44 4.17 5.38
N LEU A 194 14.51 3.41 5.61
CA LEU A 194 15.39 3.59 6.79
C LEU A 194 16.02 4.98 6.79
N LYS A 195 16.50 5.45 5.63
CA LYS A 195 16.98 6.81 5.48
C LYS A 195 15.88 7.84 5.79
N GLY A 196 14.65 7.62 5.34
CA GLY A 196 13.51 8.45 5.69
C GLY A 196 13.26 8.52 7.20
N ASN A 197 13.40 7.40 7.93
CA ASN A 197 13.31 7.38 9.39
C ASN A 197 14.44 8.20 10.04
N ILE A 198 15.69 8.04 9.57
CA ILE A 198 16.86 8.81 10.07
C ILE A 198 16.67 10.31 9.83
N ASP A 199 16.19 10.68 8.65
CA ASP A 199 15.95 12.07 8.25
C ASP A 199 14.69 12.68 8.92
N GLY A 200 13.95 11.91 9.73
CA GLY A 200 12.69 12.34 10.36
C GLY A 200 11.52 12.56 9.38
N LYS A 201 11.63 12.06 8.14
CA LYS A 201 10.59 12.17 7.10
C LYS A 201 9.48 11.13 7.25
N CYS A 202 9.77 10.03 7.89
CA CYS A 202 8.80 9.00 8.26
C CYS A 202 9.18 8.41 9.63
N ASN A 203 8.22 7.67 10.23
CA ASN A 203 8.45 6.93 11.46
C ASN A 203 7.78 5.56 11.31
N SER A 204 8.52 4.60 10.73
CA SER A 204 8.01 3.27 10.42
C SER A 204 8.69 2.20 11.26
N TRP A 205 7.94 1.55 12.14
CA TRP A 205 8.35 0.39 12.92
C TRP A 205 8.59 -0.86 12.03
N ALA A 206 7.80 -0.99 10.96
CA ALA A 206 7.78 -2.17 10.09
C ALA A 206 9.11 -2.40 9.35
N ILE A 207 9.88 -1.34 9.11
CA ILE A 207 11.22 -1.41 8.50
C ILE A 207 12.13 -2.27 9.39
N PHE A 208 12.18 -1.99 10.69
CA PHE A 208 13.03 -2.72 11.62
C PHE A 208 12.59 -4.19 11.74
N TRP A 209 11.28 -4.45 11.73
CA TRP A 209 10.74 -5.80 11.76
C TRP A 209 11.14 -6.60 10.50
N ALA A 210 11.03 -6.00 9.32
CA ALA A 210 11.47 -6.60 8.07
C ALA A 210 12.99 -6.85 8.02
N LEU A 211 13.79 -5.89 8.47
CA LEU A 211 15.25 -6.05 8.54
C LEU A 211 15.67 -7.15 9.53
N GLN A 212 14.96 -7.32 10.65
CA GLN A 212 15.22 -8.41 11.59
C GLN A 212 14.89 -9.78 10.99
N CYS A 213 13.83 -9.89 10.18
CA CYS A 213 13.49 -11.09 9.43
C CYS A 213 14.60 -11.43 8.42
N ILE A 214 14.98 -10.48 7.58
CA ILE A 214 16.03 -10.63 6.55
C ILE A 214 17.36 -11.04 7.15
N LYS A 215 17.79 -10.38 8.23
CA LYS A 215 19.04 -10.71 8.93
C LYS A 215 19.13 -12.16 9.36
N ARG A 216 18.01 -12.78 9.68
CA ARG A 216 17.93 -14.16 10.17
C ARG A 216 17.59 -15.19 9.10
N GLY A 217 17.44 -14.76 7.84
CA GLY A 217 16.95 -15.62 6.78
C GLY A 217 15.57 -16.20 7.11
N GLY A 218 14.72 -15.39 7.78
CA GLY A 218 13.41 -15.79 8.21
C GLY A 218 12.44 -15.94 7.04
N PHE A 219 11.44 -16.80 7.21
CA PHE A 219 10.36 -17.03 6.25
C PHE A 219 9.03 -16.52 6.79
N CYS A 220 8.18 -16.06 5.87
CA CYS A 220 6.83 -15.61 6.17
C CYS A 220 5.85 -16.32 5.21
N PRO A 221 4.98 -17.22 5.70
CA PRO A 221 3.90 -17.72 4.88
C PRO A 221 3.02 -16.55 4.44
N THR A 222 2.75 -16.50 3.15
CA THR A 222 2.06 -15.41 2.46
C THR A 222 1.01 -16.00 1.56
N PRO A 223 -0.26 -15.58 1.62
CA PRO A 223 -1.31 -16.13 0.77
C PRO A 223 -1.05 -15.76 -0.69
N TYR A 224 -1.37 -16.65 -1.64
CA TYR A 224 -1.30 -16.33 -3.08
C TYR A 224 -2.27 -15.22 -3.47
N GLU A 225 -3.46 -15.27 -2.90
CA GLU A 225 -4.48 -14.24 -3.03
C GLU A 225 -4.61 -13.53 -1.69
N SER A 226 -4.38 -12.23 -1.69
CA SER A 226 -4.40 -11.45 -0.47
C SER A 226 -5.71 -11.63 0.31
N LEU A 227 -5.58 -11.92 1.59
CA LEU A 227 -6.70 -11.97 2.53
C LEU A 227 -6.96 -10.62 3.21
N ILE A 228 -6.24 -9.60 2.79
CA ILE A 228 -6.38 -8.21 3.24
C ILE A 228 -6.54 -7.27 2.03
N ILE A 229 -7.48 -6.36 2.15
CA ILE A 229 -7.59 -5.17 1.31
C ILE A 229 -7.25 -3.97 2.18
N ASN A 230 -6.14 -3.28 1.88
CA ASN A 230 -5.83 -2.02 2.53
C ASN A 230 -6.64 -0.90 1.87
N ILE A 231 -7.49 -0.22 2.65
CA ILE A 231 -8.35 0.87 2.20
C ILE A 231 -7.81 2.26 2.53
N GLY A 232 -6.58 2.35 3.06
CA GLY A 232 -5.92 3.59 3.45
C GLY A 232 -5.27 4.37 2.29
N PHE A 233 -5.43 3.91 1.03
CA PHE A 233 -4.95 4.59 -0.18
C PHE A 233 -5.89 5.69 -0.69
N ASP A 234 -6.75 6.20 0.17
CA ASP A 234 -7.66 7.31 -0.11
C ASP A 234 -7.10 8.70 0.27
N GLY A 235 -5.80 8.76 0.61
CA GLY A 235 -5.12 9.97 1.06
C GLY A 235 -5.28 10.26 2.55
N SER A 236 -6.01 9.46 3.31
CA SER A 236 -6.18 9.62 4.77
C SER A 236 -5.08 8.96 5.59
N GLY A 237 -4.26 8.09 4.97
CA GLY A 237 -3.17 7.35 5.61
C GLY A 237 -1.91 8.18 5.78
N VAL A 238 -1.12 7.89 6.83
CA VAL A 238 0.15 8.58 7.11
C VAL A 238 1.25 8.18 6.12
N HIS A 239 1.21 6.95 5.61
CA HIS A 239 2.24 6.37 4.74
C HIS A 239 1.70 5.87 3.39
N CYS A 240 0.37 5.88 3.21
CA CYS A 240 -0.28 5.48 1.96
C CYS A 240 -0.61 6.73 1.14
N GLY A 241 -0.08 6.82 -0.08
CA GLY A 241 -0.51 7.83 -1.04
C GLY A 241 -1.92 7.54 -1.56
N THR A 242 -2.38 8.32 -2.55
CA THR A 242 -3.59 8.01 -3.30
C THR A 242 -3.25 7.04 -4.44
N GLY A 243 -3.96 5.94 -4.53
CA GLY A 243 -3.75 4.95 -5.59
C GLY A 243 -4.53 3.66 -5.36
N LYS A 244 -4.58 2.82 -6.38
CA LYS A 244 -5.04 1.43 -6.24
C LYS A 244 -3.84 0.51 -6.41
N LEU A 245 -3.57 -0.30 -5.41
CA LEU A 245 -2.67 -1.43 -5.60
C LEU A 245 -3.41 -2.49 -6.43
N ASN A 246 -2.86 -2.85 -7.57
CA ASN A 246 -3.37 -3.96 -8.37
C ASN A 246 -2.88 -5.28 -7.74
N ILE A 247 -3.57 -5.71 -6.68
CA ILE A 247 -3.28 -6.94 -5.95
C ILE A 247 -4.33 -7.98 -6.26
N ARG A 248 -3.91 -9.23 -6.36
CA ARG A 248 -4.80 -10.37 -6.44
C ARG A 248 -5.38 -10.65 -5.06
N THR A 249 -6.68 -10.50 -4.91
CA THR A 249 -7.41 -10.77 -3.66
C THR A 249 -8.29 -12.01 -3.81
N ARG A 250 -8.40 -12.80 -2.75
CA ARG A 250 -9.31 -13.94 -2.70
C ARG A 250 -10.75 -13.44 -2.87
N ALA A 251 -11.54 -14.15 -3.65
CA ALA A 251 -12.95 -13.82 -3.84
C ALA A 251 -13.71 -13.97 -2.51
N LYS A 252 -14.57 -13.01 -2.15
CA LYS A 252 -15.22 -12.97 -0.82
C LYS A 252 -16.12 -14.16 -0.51
N ASP A 253 -16.62 -14.83 -1.51
CA ASP A 253 -17.47 -16.01 -1.46
C ASP A 253 -16.68 -17.32 -1.60
N ASP A 254 -15.38 -17.25 -1.88
CA ASP A 254 -14.51 -18.43 -1.86
C ASP A 254 -14.15 -18.79 -0.41
N LEU A 255 -14.85 -19.77 0.12
CA LEU A 255 -14.64 -20.35 1.45
C LEU A 255 -14.11 -21.80 1.35
N SER A 256 -13.43 -22.14 0.29
CA SER A 256 -12.79 -23.46 0.14
C SER A 256 -11.72 -23.67 1.22
N GLU A 257 -11.49 -24.94 1.58
CA GLU A 257 -10.50 -25.31 2.60
C GLU A 257 -9.11 -24.79 2.26
N LEU A 258 -8.46 -24.16 3.23
CA LEU A 258 -7.13 -23.58 3.07
C LEU A 258 -6.05 -24.66 3.22
N LYS A 259 -5.20 -24.80 2.21
CA LYS A 259 -4.07 -25.73 2.17
C LYS A 259 -2.76 -25.02 2.42
N LEU A 260 -2.20 -25.18 3.61
CA LEU A 260 -0.93 -24.56 4.00
C LEU A 260 0.27 -25.41 3.58
N PRO A 261 1.37 -24.81 3.08
CA PRO A 261 2.56 -25.54 2.65
C PRO A 261 3.16 -26.43 3.74
N GLU A 262 3.58 -27.65 3.36
CA GLU A 262 4.26 -28.58 4.27
C GLU A 262 5.77 -28.27 4.39
N HIS A 263 6.38 -27.79 3.30
CA HIS A 263 7.80 -27.53 3.25
C HIS A 263 8.09 -26.03 3.30
N ILE A 264 8.92 -25.64 4.26
CA ILE A 264 9.40 -24.25 4.40
C ILE A 264 10.53 -24.06 3.40
N ALA A 265 10.20 -23.61 2.21
CA ALA A 265 11.14 -23.31 1.15
C ALA A 265 10.67 -22.11 0.35
N PHE A 266 11.62 -21.32 -0.08
CA PHE A 266 11.39 -20.26 -1.03
C PHE A 266 11.35 -20.84 -2.45
N PRO A 267 10.37 -20.47 -3.28
CA PRO A 267 10.35 -20.91 -4.67
C PRO A 267 11.47 -20.21 -5.45
N LYS A 268 12.61 -20.89 -5.59
CA LYS A 268 13.84 -20.32 -6.18
C LYS A 268 13.68 -19.75 -7.59
N ASN A 269 12.72 -20.27 -8.36
CA ASN A 269 12.45 -19.81 -9.72
C ASN A 269 11.89 -18.38 -9.79
N TYR A 270 11.52 -17.80 -8.65
CA TYR A 270 10.87 -16.49 -8.56
C TYR A 270 11.74 -15.40 -7.90
N GLU A 271 13.03 -15.67 -7.61
CA GLU A 271 13.94 -14.67 -7.03
C GLU A 271 13.95 -13.37 -7.82
N THR A 272 13.97 -13.44 -9.14
CA THR A 272 13.94 -12.26 -10.02
C THR A 272 12.66 -11.47 -9.84
N THR A 273 11.50 -12.14 -9.77
CA THR A 273 10.19 -11.50 -9.56
C THR A 273 10.15 -10.74 -8.24
N PHE A 274 10.69 -11.32 -7.16
CA PHE A 274 10.71 -10.65 -5.86
C PHE A 274 11.76 -9.55 -5.80
N ARG A 275 12.94 -9.75 -6.40
CA ARG A 275 13.92 -8.66 -6.58
C ARG A 275 13.28 -7.48 -7.28
N ASP A 276 12.52 -7.73 -8.32
CA ASP A 276 11.80 -6.71 -9.07
C ASP A 276 10.79 -5.95 -8.21
N VAL A 277 10.06 -6.60 -7.32
CA VAL A 277 9.08 -5.95 -6.43
C VAL A 277 9.73 -5.10 -5.36
N PHE A 278 10.87 -5.54 -4.80
CA PHE A 278 11.54 -4.87 -3.68
C PHE A 278 12.80 -4.08 -4.07
N HIS A 279 13.16 -4.06 -5.35
CA HIS A 279 14.37 -3.40 -5.85
C HIS A 279 14.14 -1.93 -6.25
N TYR A 280 12.90 -1.44 -6.18
CA TYR A 280 12.61 -0.14 -6.76
C TYR A 280 13.08 1.03 -5.89
N THR A 281 14.07 1.76 -6.42
CA THR A 281 14.23 3.17 -6.06
C THR A 281 13.02 3.96 -6.60
N LEU A 282 12.60 5.02 -5.91
CA LEU A 282 11.48 5.87 -6.38
C LEU A 282 11.54 6.24 -7.88
N PRO A 283 12.72 6.58 -8.48
CA PRO A 283 12.85 6.82 -9.91
C PRO A 283 12.49 5.61 -10.79
N GLU A 284 12.86 4.40 -10.38
CA GLU A 284 12.59 3.16 -11.13
C GLU A 284 11.11 2.77 -11.08
N VAL A 285 10.45 2.97 -9.95
CA VAL A 285 8.99 2.81 -9.85
C VAL A 285 8.29 3.77 -10.81
N LYS A 286 8.69 5.05 -10.83
CA LYS A 286 8.17 6.03 -11.76
C LYS A 286 8.39 5.60 -13.21
N LEU A 287 9.60 5.16 -13.54
CA LEU A 287 9.94 4.69 -14.88
C LEU A 287 9.09 3.49 -15.31
N ARG A 288 8.88 2.52 -14.42
CA ARG A 288 8.06 1.33 -14.70
C ARG A 288 6.60 1.68 -14.95
N VAL A 289 6.02 2.54 -14.12
CA VAL A 289 4.63 2.96 -14.30
C VAL A 289 4.48 3.75 -15.60
N TYR A 290 5.42 4.63 -15.92
CA TYR A 290 5.40 5.31 -17.21
C TYR A 290 5.58 4.34 -18.39
N ASN A 291 6.38 3.29 -18.23
CA ASN A 291 6.48 2.24 -19.25
C ASN A 291 5.15 1.47 -19.41
N GLN A 292 4.44 1.15 -18.32
CA GLN A 292 3.12 0.54 -18.39
C GLN A 292 2.09 1.46 -19.06
N ILE A 293 2.10 2.76 -18.76
CA ILE A 293 1.28 3.77 -19.44
C ILE A 293 1.57 3.78 -20.95
N LEU A 294 2.83 3.80 -21.35
CA LEU A 294 3.22 3.78 -22.75
C LEU A 294 2.82 2.50 -23.48
N LEU A 295 3.00 1.34 -22.86
CA LEU A 295 2.59 0.04 -23.43
C LEU A 295 1.07 -0.02 -23.60
N LYS A 296 0.31 0.43 -22.60
CA LYS A 296 -1.15 0.51 -22.67
C LYS A 296 -1.60 1.45 -23.77
N TRP A 297 -1.02 2.64 -23.84
CA TRP A 297 -1.29 3.63 -24.87
C TRP A 297 -1.03 3.07 -26.27
N LEU A 298 0.13 2.43 -26.47
CA LEU A 298 0.49 1.79 -27.74
C LEU A 298 -0.53 0.71 -28.14
N LYS A 299 -0.95 -0.14 -27.20
CA LYS A 299 -1.98 -1.17 -27.42
C LYS A 299 -3.29 -0.54 -27.89
N LEU A 300 -3.78 0.47 -27.20
CA LEU A 300 -5.03 1.17 -27.54
C LEU A 300 -4.92 1.80 -28.95
N ARG A 301 -3.78 2.42 -29.28
CA ARG A 301 -3.54 2.96 -30.64
C ARG A 301 -3.56 1.88 -31.72
N GLN A 302 -3.00 0.69 -31.44
CA GLN A 302 -3.07 -0.47 -32.36
C GLN A 302 -4.51 -0.98 -32.56
N GLU A 303 -5.36 -0.81 -31.54
CA GLU A 303 -6.80 -1.11 -31.60
C GLU A 303 -7.63 0.00 -32.25
N GLY A 304 -7.00 1.07 -32.73
CA GLY A 304 -7.67 2.22 -33.34
C GLY A 304 -8.33 3.16 -32.34
N LYS A 305 -7.97 3.07 -31.04
CA LYS A 305 -8.52 3.90 -29.98
C LYS A 305 -7.55 5.03 -29.63
N GLY A 306 -7.98 6.27 -29.81
CA GLY A 306 -7.17 7.46 -29.53
C GLY A 306 -7.66 8.25 -28.32
N ILE A 307 -6.74 8.97 -27.68
CA ILE A 307 -7.07 9.91 -26.60
C ILE A 307 -7.92 11.06 -27.16
N GLY A 308 -7.59 11.56 -28.36
CA GLY A 308 -8.35 12.62 -29.03
C GLY A 308 -9.80 12.24 -29.27
N ASP A 309 -10.06 11.06 -29.86
CA ASP A 309 -11.39 10.54 -30.07
C ASP A 309 -12.20 10.40 -28.76
N HIS A 310 -11.57 9.94 -27.69
CA HIS A 310 -12.17 9.83 -26.37
C HIS A 310 -12.59 11.20 -25.83
N LEU A 311 -11.68 12.19 -25.86
CA LEU A 311 -11.95 13.53 -25.39
C LEU A 311 -13.07 14.22 -26.18
N GLN A 312 -13.14 14.00 -27.51
CA GLN A 312 -14.24 14.51 -28.35
C GLN A 312 -15.58 13.91 -27.94
N ARG A 313 -15.65 12.60 -27.67
CA ARG A 313 -16.88 11.94 -27.18
C ARG A 313 -17.32 12.50 -25.83
N GLU A 314 -16.38 12.86 -24.96
CA GLU A 314 -16.62 13.53 -23.68
C GLU A 314 -16.94 15.05 -23.84
N HIS A 315 -17.05 15.55 -25.07
CA HIS A 315 -17.28 16.97 -25.39
C HIS A 315 -16.18 17.91 -24.87
N ILE A 316 -14.95 17.42 -24.74
CA ILE A 316 -13.77 18.19 -24.33
C ILE A 316 -12.99 18.61 -25.59
N GLN A 317 -12.90 19.92 -25.82
CA GLN A 317 -12.20 20.49 -26.97
C GLN A 317 -10.96 21.30 -26.58
N ASN A 318 -10.93 21.84 -25.36
CA ASN A 318 -9.86 22.69 -24.87
C ASN A 318 -9.18 22.04 -23.65
N VAL A 319 -7.92 21.69 -23.79
CA VAL A 319 -7.15 21.08 -22.70
C VAL A 319 -5.89 21.87 -22.39
N SER A 320 -5.38 21.75 -21.17
CA SER A 320 -4.00 22.08 -20.85
C SER A 320 -3.29 20.84 -20.32
N ILE A 321 -1.97 20.80 -20.49
CA ILE A 321 -1.17 19.64 -20.06
C ILE A 321 -0.29 20.09 -18.90
N TRP A 322 -0.39 19.39 -17.77
CA TRP A 322 0.50 19.59 -16.62
C TRP A 322 1.72 18.70 -16.73
N GLY A 323 2.91 19.33 -16.87
CA GLY A 323 4.21 18.66 -16.96
C GLY A 323 4.78 18.58 -18.37
N LYS A 324 6.10 18.76 -18.48
CA LYS A 324 6.91 18.59 -19.70
C LYS A 324 7.56 17.20 -19.73
N GLY A 325 8.04 16.79 -20.90
CA GLY A 325 8.81 15.56 -21.09
C GLY A 325 8.37 14.76 -22.31
N ASP A 326 8.88 13.54 -22.45
CA ASP A 326 8.63 12.74 -23.65
C ASP A 326 7.17 12.29 -23.78
N ILE A 327 6.50 11.98 -22.68
CA ILE A 327 5.05 11.68 -22.69
C ILE A 327 4.25 12.90 -23.14
N CYS A 328 4.62 14.11 -22.69
CA CYS A 328 4.00 15.35 -23.16
C CYS A 328 4.15 15.54 -24.67
N LYS A 329 5.32 15.26 -25.23
CA LYS A 329 5.55 15.32 -26.69
C LYS A 329 4.65 14.36 -27.46
N LEU A 330 4.54 13.12 -26.97
CA LEU A 330 3.67 12.11 -27.58
C LEU A 330 2.20 12.55 -27.54
N LEU A 331 1.75 13.05 -26.38
CA LEU A 331 0.38 13.52 -26.20
C LEU A 331 0.07 14.72 -27.11
N ILE A 332 0.99 15.69 -27.21
CA ILE A 332 0.86 16.82 -28.14
C ILE A 332 0.75 16.32 -29.59
N SER A 333 1.60 15.37 -29.96
CA SER A 333 1.59 14.81 -31.34
C SER A 333 0.28 14.10 -31.67
N GLU A 334 -0.36 13.45 -30.69
CA GLU A 334 -1.64 12.76 -30.86
C GLU A 334 -2.81 13.75 -30.93
N LEU A 335 -2.81 14.76 -30.06
CA LEU A 335 -3.95 15.65 -29.89
C LEU A 335 -4.01 16.81 -30.87
N LYS A 336 -2.86 17.23 -31.48
CA LYS A 336 -2.67 18.49 -32.22
C LYS A 336 -3.70 18.80 -33.34
N ASP A 337 -4.24 17.73 -33.96
CA ASP A 337 -5.18 17.86 -35.07
C ASP A 337 -6.65 17.67 -34.64
N GLU A 338 -6.90 17.29 -33.41
CA GLU A 338 -8.21 16.87 -32.88
C GLU A 338 -8.69 17.72 -31.71
N ILE A 339 -7.76 18.17 -30.85
CA ILE A 339 -8.04 18.86 -29.60
C ILE A 339 -7.16 20.09 -29.47
N ASN A 340 -7.72 21.22 -29.06
CA ASN A 340 -6.96 22.44 -28.83
C ASN A 340 -6.18 22.35 -27.50
N ILE A 341 -4.84 22.43 -27.59
CA ILE A 341 -3.96 22.47 -26.43
C ILE A 341 -3.66 23.93 -26.09
N CYS A 342 -4.37 24.49 -25.12
CA CYS A 342 -4.28 25.89 -24.73
C CYS A 342 -2.91 26.27 -24.15
N SER A 343 -2.35 25.38 -23.31
CA SER A 343 -1.06 25.64 -22.64
C SER A 343 -0.44 24.39 -22.05
N ILE A 344 0.85 24.49 -21.74
CA ILE A 344 1.55 23.55 -20.85
C ILE A 344 1.76 24.24 -19.52
N ILE A 345 1.43 23.55 -18.43
CA ILE A 345 1.50 24.09 -17.07
C ILE A 345 2.71 23.50 -16.35
N GLU A 346 3.48 24.33 -15.69
CA GLU A 346 4.58 23.95 -14.82
C GLU A 346 4.51 24.66 -13.48
N SER A 347 4.97 23.98 -12.42
CA SER A 347 5.03 24.59 -11.07
C SER A 347 6.01 25.77 -11.01
N GLN A 348 7.07 25.72 -11.82
CA GLN A 348 8.09 26.78 -11.98
C GLN A 348 8.49 26.85 -13.47
N PRO A 349 7.79 27.66 -14.29
CA PRO A 349 8.10 27.77 -15.70
C PRO A 349 9.51 28.32 -15.92
N ASN A 350 10.36 27.55 -16.60
CA ASN A 350 11.72 27.96 -16.96
C ASN A 350 11.89 28.24 -18.46
N THR A 351 10.82 28.06 -19.22
CA THR A 351 10.76 28.35 -20.66
C THR A 351 9.42 29.02 -20.98
N LYS A 352 9.38 29.85 -22.05
CA LYS A 352 8.15 30.52 -22.49
C LYS A 352 7.27 29.63 -23.39
N SER A 353 7.88 28.65 -24.06
CA SER A 353 7.15 27.71 -24.90
C SER A 353 7.80 26.34 -24.92
N TYR A 354 7.01 25.30 -25.24
CA TYR A 354 7.46 23.92 -25.42
C TYR A 354 6.69 23.32 -26.60
N GLN A 355 7.38 22.78 -27.60
CA GLN A 355 6.77 22.25 -28.83
C GLN A 355 5.81 23.25 -29.50
N GLY A 356 6.13 24.54 -29.47
CA GLY A 356 5.30 25.61 -30.02
C GLY A 356 4.11 26.06 -29.17
N ILE A 357 3.83 25.38 -28.04
CA ILE A 357 2.74 25.69 -27.13
C ILE A 357 3.27 26.56 -25.98
N LYS A 358 2.48 27.55 -25.55
CA LYS A 358 2.82 28.45 -24.44
C LYS A 358 2.99 27.64 -23.12
N VAL A 359 4.05 27.93 -22.38
CA VAL A 359 4.26 27.39 -21.01
C VAL A 359 3.88 28.47 -20.01
N ILE A 360 3.06 28.08 -19.04
CA ILE A 360 2.47 28.98 -18.02
C ILE A 360 2.61 28.41 -16.62
N SER A 361 2.38 29.25 -15.61
CA SER A 361 2.17 28.82 -14.22
C SER A 361 0.71 28.45 -13.96
N ALA A 362 0.44 27.87 -12.78
CA ALA A 362 -0.92 27.49 -12.39
C ALA A 362 -1.87 28.68 -12.23
N GLU A 363 -1.36 29.87 -12.00
CA GLU A 363 -2.12 31.10 -11.83
C GLU A 363 -2.58 31.72 -13.15
N GLU A 364 -1.99 31.29 -14.28
CA GLU A 364 -2.22 31.88 -15.62
C GLU A 364 -3.09 31.02 -16.53
N ILE A 365 -3.79 30.00 -15.97
CA ILE A 365 -4.59 29.05 -16.76
C ILE A 365 -5.76 29.78 -17.43
N PRO A 366 -5.92 29.66 -18.76
CA PRO A 366 -7.01 30.29 -19.49
C PRO A 366 -8.40 29.76 -19.08
N ASP A 367 -9.40 30.63 -19.07
CA ASP A 367 -10.77 30.28 -18.67
C ASP A 367 -11.45 29.26 -19.58
N GLU A 368 -11.02 29.16 -20.86
CA GLU A 368 -11.54 28.20 -21.81
C GLU A 368 -11.10 26.74 -21.59
N VAL A 369 -10.15 26.49 -20.70
CA VAL A 369 -9.64 25.15 -20.39
C VAL A 369 -10.70 24.31 -19.70
N GLN A 370 -11.12 23.23 -20.35
CA GLN A 370 -12.13 22.29 -19.84
C GLN A 370 -11.52 21.16 -19.01
N LEU A 371 -10.30 20.75 -19.35
CA LEU A 371 -9.59 19.66 -18.68
C LEU A 371 -8.09 19.95 -18.59
N ILE A 372 -7.50 19.65 -17.46
CA ILE A 372 -6.05 19.57 -17.31
C ILE A 372 -5.65 18.09 -17.26
N ILE A 373 -4.83 17.67 -18.23
CA ILE A 373 -4.25 16.33 -18.29
C ILE A 373 -2.96 16.34 -17.51
N VAL A 374 -2.92 15.56 -16.41
CA VAL A 374 -1.76 15.49 -15.53
C VAL A 374 -0.85 14.34 -15.96
N ILE A 375 0.36 14.67 -16.42
CA ILE A 375 1.37 13.68 -16.81
C ILE A 375 2.14 13.15 -15.60
N PRO A 376 2.65 13.99 -14.67
CA PRO A 376 3.31 13.49 -13.48
C PRO A 376 2.28 12.94 -12.49
N ILE A 377 1.74 11.76 -12.78
CA ILE A 377 0.65 11.12 -12.03
C ILE A 377 0.97 10.92 -10.55
N TYR A 378 2.25 10.80 -10.19
CA TYR A 378 2.70 10.74 -8.79
C TYR A 378 2.55 12.06 -8.02
N ASP A 379 2.45 13.17 -8.74
CA ASP A 379 2.28 14.50 -8.16
C ASP A 379 0.82 14.97 -8.29
N TYR A 380 -0.11 14.07 -8.68
CA TYR A 380 -1.52 14.40 -8.95
C TYR A 380 -2.19 15.16 -7.80
N ASP A 381 -1.97 14.71 -6.56
CA ASP A 381 -2.57 15.35 -5.39
C ASP A 381 -2.02 16.77 -5.15
N LEU A 382 -0.72 16.96 -5.37
CA LEU A 382 -0.09 18.30 -5.29
C LEU A 382 -0.65 19.22 -6.37
N VAL A 383 -0.86 18.69 -7.57
CA VAL A 383 -1.49 19.43 -8.68
C VAL A 383 -2.94 19.76 -8.34
N SER A 384 -3.69 18.78 -7.83
CA SER A 384 -5.09 18.95 -7.43
C SER A 384 -5.25 20.03 -6.35
N GLN A 385 -4.38 20.04 -5.34
CA GLN A 385 -4.37 21.09 -4.31
C GLN A 385 -4.10 22.50 -4.89
N LYS A 386 -3.18 22.60 -5.87
CA LYS A 386 -2.87 23.88 -6.52
C LYS A 386 -4.01 24.41 -7.38
N ILE A 387 -4.72 23.53 -8.07
CA ILE A 387 -5.85 23.90 -8.94
C ILE A 387 -7.13 24.16 -8.11
N ASN A 388 -7.21 23.59 -6.91
CA ASN A 388 -8.29 23.82 -5.93
C ASN A 388 -9.71 23.68 -6.51
N GLY A 389 -9.94 22.68 -7.35
CA GLY A 389 -11.25 22.34 -7.91
C GLY A 389 -11.82 23.32 -8.96
N LYS A 390 -11.04 24.31 -9.42
CA LYS A 390 -11.49 25.30 -10.41
C LYS A 390 -11.68 24.70 -11.80
N ILE A 391 -10.93 23.67 -12.16
CA ILE A 391 -10.95 23.03 -13.48
C ILE A 391 -10.87 21.50 -13.25
N LYS A 392 -11.53 20.73 -14.13
CA LYS A 392 -11.48 19.25 -14.12
C LYS A 392 -10.03 18.80 -14.33
N LEU A 393 -9.56 17.88 -13.48
CA LEU A 393 -8.24 17.24 -13.59
C LEU A 393 -8.41 15.76 -13.91
N CYS A 394 -7.54 15.21 -14.76
CA CYS A 394 -7.45 13.78 -15.00
C CYS A 394 -6.00 13.36 -15.23
N GLY A 395 -5.56 12.30 -14.58
CA GLY A 395 -4.27 11.66 -14.86
C GLY A 395 -4.31 10.97 -16.22
N ILE A 396 -3.20 10.98 -16.94
CA ILE A 396 -3.11 10.30 -18.26
C ILE A 396 -3.37 8.80 -18.15
N ASP A 397 -2.96 8.16 -17.06
CA ASP A 397 -3.23 6.77 -16.72
C ASP A 397 -4.73 6.48 -16.68
N LYS A 398 -5.50 7.35 -16.02
CA LYS A 398 -6.95 7.21 -15.90
C LYS A 398 -7.67 7.40 -17.23
N ILE A 399 -7.23 8.34 -18.07
CA ILE A 399 -7.79 8.51 -19.42
C ILE A 399 -7.63 7.22 -20.23
N LEU A 400 -6.46 6.58 -20.15
CA LEU A 400 -6.21 5.31 -20.84
C LEU A 400 -7.02 4.15 -20.25
N ASP A 401 -7.30 4.15 -18.93
CA ASP A 401 -8.19 3.19 -18.29
C ASP A 401 -9.63 3.34 -18.78
N ASP A 402 -10.11 4.59 -18.86
CA ASP A 402 -11.47 4.90 -19.32
C ASP A 402 -11.65 4.44 -20.79
N ILE A 403 -10.66 4.70 -21.66
CA ILE A 403 -10.67 4.23 -23.07
C ILE A 403 -10.67 2.71 -23.17
N GLU A 404 -9.92 1.99 -22.31
CA GLU A 404 -9.89 0.51 -22.31
C GLU A 404 -11.24 -0.09 -21.86
N MET A 405 -11.95 0.58 -20.95
CA MET A 405 -13.24 0.13 -20.44
C MET A 405 -14.43 0.46 -21.36
N GLU A 406 -14.26 1.31 -22.37
CA GLU A 406 -15.29 1.59 -23.37
C GLU A 406 -15.62 0.32 -24.15
N LYS A 407 -16.81 -0.23 -23.93
CA LYS A 407 -17.40 -1.28 -24.76
C LYS A 407 -17.94 -0.62 -26.03
N PHE A 408 -17.45 -1.02 -27.20
CA PHE A 408 -18.04 -0.68 -28.47
C PHE A 408 -19.38 -1.35 -28.68
#